data_8b8aa8edfa1e068c7a03ccdac2f4409a
#
_entry.id   8b8aa8edfa1e068c7a03ccdac2f4409a
#
_cell.length_a   1.000
_cell.length_b   1.000
_cell.length_c   1.000
_cell.angle_alpha   90.00
_cell.angle_beta   90.00
_cell.angle_gamma   90.00
#
_symmetry.space_group_name_H-M   'P 1'
#
loop_
_entity.id
_entity.type
_entity.pdbx_description
1 polymer ?
#
loop_
_entity_poly.entity_id
_entity_poly.type
_entity_poly.pdbx_seq_one_letter_code
_entity_poly.pdbx_strand_id
1 'polypeptide(L)'
;MSSDSPDLSRRGLLKKGAAAAAAGAAALAAGATPGAQGQAPAVVTGRTFRAWVSRGTGPKRTTLQDVKLRPVTGRMVVVRTEATNLCYSNVGVVLGIQAAPPTGAAAPANAAAVGGTLVGTDNMALIQGHGGIGVVEAVGPEVRRVQVGDRVCVSGTPQCGSCYHCLRGRADICQLLGRNLASDLIPVADLRDGTPVYSNSHIGGLSELMVTWEEWIVPVVSKASNVDLGMVCSCVSVAGLGATTSGTLATLAPGSAVAVVGCGPLGLSAVQGARIGGASIIIGIDPIKTRRDVAMKVGATHVLDPNVEGDKLIERVRALTAGPTNRTWAGGRDSGGRRSGAGADLVVEAAGAEFVRPKLEQGPDPSGILPMQQAYQMASAGGHVITTGLVRGTITLPAFLFAIGGVTHSGGQAGGANPMRDIPRFVEMLHARRYDPALLATRVVGLRDVLGAYEEVAYRTTITALMVM
;
A
#
# COMPACT_ATOMS: atom_id res chain seq x y z
N MET A 1 -36.23 61.79 -0.68
CA MET A 1 -35.61 60.53 -0.31
C MET A 1 -36.03 59.50 -1.37
N SER A 2 -35.22 59.31 -2.42
CA SER A 2 -35.50 58.36 -3.48
C SER A 2 -34.82 57.01 -3.07
N SER A 3 -35.63 55.98 -2.91
CA SER A 3 -35.20 54.61 -2.63
C SER A 3 -34.77 53.94 -3.94
N ASP A 4 -33.49 53.84 -4.19
CA ASP A 4 -32.92 53.02 -5.25
C ASP A 4 -32.99 51.56 -4.84
N SER A 5 -33.99 50.83 -5.29
CA SER A 5 -34.08 49.39 -5.16
C SER A 5 -33.25 48.74 -6.31
N PRO A 6 -32.38 47.76 -6.07
CA PRO A 6 -31.63 47.13 -7.14
C PRO A 6 -32.56 46.34 -8.07
N ASP A 7 -32.41 46.54 -9.39
CA ASP A 7 -33.13 45.79 -10.43
C ASP A 7 -32.71 44.30 -10.39
N LEU A 8 -33.59 43.46 -9.86
CA LEU A 8 -33.47 42.02 -9.78
C LEU A 8 -34.06 41.30 -11.01
N SER A 9 -34.29 41.99 -12.10
CA SER A 9 -34.77 41.38 -13.33
C SER A 9 -33.72 40.41 -13.93
N ARG A 10 -34.19 39.35 -14.58
CA ARG A 10 -33.36 38.38 -15.27
C ARG A 10 -32.37 39.03 -16.26
N ARG A 11 -32.77 40.19 -16.84
CA ARG A 11 -31.92 40.97 -17.76
C ARG A 11 -30.86 41.79 -17.01
N GLY A 12 -31.10 42.26 -15.81
CA GLY A 12 -30.15 42.95 -14.94
C GLY A 12 -29.07 41.99 -14.41
N LEU A 13 -29.46 40.76 -14.05
CA LEU A 13 -28.56 39.72 -13.61
C LEU A 13 -27.63 39.25 -14.74
N LEU A 14 -28.13 39.09 -15.97
CA LEU A 14 -27.31 38.70 -17.12
C LEU A 14 -26.30 39.78 -17.54
N LYS A 15 -26.66 41.06 -17.43
CA LYS A 15 -25.70 42.16 -17.69
C LYS A 15 -24.58 42.24 -16.64
N LYS A 16 -24.91 42.03 -15.35
CA LYS A 16 -23.90 41.97 -14.27
C LYS A 16 -22.99 40.72 -14.37
N GLY A 17 -23.56 39.58 -14.80
CA GLY A 17 -22.78 38.34 -15.04
C GLY A 17 -21.80 38.49 -16.21
N ALA A 18 -22.21 39.14 -17.29
CA ALA A 18 -21.32 39.37 -18.46
C ALA A 18 -20.16 40.32 -18.13
N ALA A 19 -20.43 41.36 -17.30
CA ALA A 19 -19.36 42.28 -16.87
C ALA A 19 -18.35 41.61 -15.91
N ALA A 20 -18.84 40.72 -15.03
CA ALA A 20 -17.96 39.96 -14.15
C ALA A 20 -17.11 38.92 -14.90
N ALA A 21 -17.65 38.30 -15.94
CA ALA A 21 -16.91 37.34 -16.80
C ALA A 21 -15.86 38.05 -17.64
N ALA A 22 -16.10 39.26 -18.13
CA ALA A 22 -15.11 40.04 -18.88
C ALA A 22 -13.97 40.54 -17.97
N ALA A 23 -14.26 40.92 -16.74
CA ALA A 23 -13.23 41.33 -15.76
C ALA A 23 -12.37 40.12 -15.29
N GLY A 24 -12.99 38.93 -15.15
CA GLY A 24 -12.27 37.68 -14.83
C GLY A 24 -11.33 37.22 -15.95
N ALA A 25 -11.76 37.36 -17.21
CA ALA A 25 -10.91 36.99 -18.35
C ALA A 25 -9.71 37.95 -18.54
N ALA A 26 -9.89 39.24 -18.25
CA ALA A 26 -8.79 40.21 -18.28
C ALA A 26 -7.76 40.00 -17.16
N ALA A 27 -8.21 39.55 -15.97
CA ALA A 27 -7.31 39.23 -14.85
C ALA A 27 -6.50 37.95 -15.09
N LEU A 28 -7.07 36.96 -15.78
CA LEU A 28 -6.36 35.73 -16.16
C LEU A 28 -5.31 35.98 -17.27
N ALA A 29 -5.55 36.95 -18.16
CA ALA A 29 -4.59 37.29 -19.22
C ALA A 29 -3.39 38.10 -18.72
N ALA A 30 -3.53 38.86 -17.63
CA ALA A 30 -2.46 39.68 -17.05
C ALA A 30 -1.53 38.94 -16.10
N GLY A 31 -1.90 37.70 -15.68
CA GLY A 31 -1.15 36.88 -14.72
C GLY A 31 -0.22 35.82 -15.32
N ALA A 32 -0.14 35.71 -16.65
CA ALA A 32 0.83 34.82 -17.28
C ALA A 32 2.22 35.45 -17.25
N THR A 33 2.96 35.29 -16.16
CA THR A 33 4.43 35.38 -16.21
C THR A 33 4.91 34.35 -17.23
N PRO A 34 5.85 34.77 -18.17
CA PRO A 34 6.49 33.78 -19.04
C PRO A 34 7.11 32.72 -18.15
N GLY A 35 6.61 31.49 -18.23
CA GLY A 35 7.17 30.38 -17.51
C GLY A 35 8.66 30.37 -17.76
N ALA A 36 9.45 30.29 -16.70
CA ALA A 36 10.85 30.00 -16.79
C ALA A 36 11.00 28.82 -17.76
N GLN A 37 11.68 29.08 -18.90
CA GLN A 37 12.07 28.01 -19.80
C GLN A 37 12.96 27.09 -18.98
N GLY A 38 12.36 25.98 -18.49
CA GLY A 38 13.08 24.95 -17.77
C GLY A 38 14.25 24.54 -18.67
N GLN A 39 15.46 24.66 -18.17
CA GLN A 39 16.63 24.06 -18.78
C GLN A 39 16.24 22.63 -19.18
N ALA A 40 16.45 22.33 -20.46
CA ALA A 40 16.27 20.93 -20.93
C ALA A 40 17.01 20.01 -19.95
N PRO A 41 16.39 18.97 -19.42
CA PRO A 41 16.99 18.12 -18.41
C PRO A 41 18.33 17.60 -18.95
N ALA A 42 19.37 17.74 -18.17
CA ALA A 42 20.68 17.17 -18.51
C ALA A 42 20.44 15.69 -18.84
N VAL A 43 20.92 15.26 -20.02
CA VAL A 43 20.76 13.88 -20.50
C VAL A 43 21.41 12.95 -19.48
N VAL A 44 20.64 12.31 -18.62
CA VAL A 44 21.09 11.41 -17.56
C VAL A 44 21.49 10.04 -18.15
N THR A 45 21.29 9.84 -19.44
CA THR A 45 21.66 8.63 -20.20
C THR A 45 23.14 8.30 -20.01
N GLY A 46 23.42 7.05 -19.69
CA GLY A 46 24.79 6.56 -19.51
C GLY A 46 25.35 6.78 -18.10
N ARG A 47 24.62 7.43 -17.20
CA ARG A 47 25.00 7.56 -15.78
C ARG A 47 25.10 6.18 -15.13
N THR A 48 26.17 5.95 -14.39
CA THR A 48 26.31 4.75 -13.54
C THR A 48 25.71 5.05 -12.16
N PHE A 49 24.96 4.08 -11.63
CA PHE A 49 24.37 4.13 -10.30
C PHE A 49 24.36 2.74 -9.65
N ARG A 50 24.27 2.69 -8.34
CA ARG A 50 24.26 1.43 -7.57
C ARG A 50 22.86 0.92 -7.36
N ALA A 51 22.68 -0.38 -7.50
CA ALA A 51 21.41 -1.06 -7.31
C ALA A 51 21.61 -2.48 -6.76
N TRP A 52 20.67 -2.95 -5.95
CA TRP A 52 20.56 -4.36 -5.58
C TRP A 52 19.94 -5.14 -6.73
N VAL A 53 20.77 -5.92 -7.38
CA VAL A 53 20.42 -6.65 -8.61
C VAL A 53 20.35 -8.14 -8.33
N SER A 54 19.23 -8.76 -8.68
CA SER A 54 19.02 -10.22 -8.61
C SER A 54 19.17 -10.86 -9.99
N ARG A 55 19.95 -11.93 -10.04
CA ARG A 55 20.06 -12.86 -11.19
C ARG A 55 19.62 -14.28 -10.77
N GLY A 56 18.67 -14.39 -9.87
CA GLY A 56 18.15 -15.60 -9.23
C GLY A 56 17.67 -15.30 -7.83
N THR A 57 17.52 -16.33 -7.01
CA THR A 57 17.11 -16.22 -5.61
C THR A 57 18.31 -16.39 -4.66
N GLY A 58 18.27 -15.67 -3.54
CA GLY A 58 19.23 -15.77 -2.46
C GLY A 58 20.33 -14.71 -2.44
N PRO A 59 21.03 -14.59 -1.29
CA PRO A 59 21.99 -13.52 -1.05
C PRO A 59 23.22 -13.60 -1.96
N LYS A 60 23.54 -14.79 -2.49
CA LYS A 60 24.62 -14.96 -3.48
C LYS A 60 24.18 -14.54 -4.91
N ARG A 61 22.89 -14.44 -5.15
CA ARG A 61 22.29 -14.10 -6.44
C ARG A 61 21.67 -12.69 -6.46
N THR A 62 21.55 -12.06 -5.29
CA THR A 62 21.11 -10.66 -5.12
C THR A 62 22.27 -9.87 -4.53
N THR A 63 22.89 -9.01 -5.32
CA THR A 63 24.12 -8.30 -4.96
C THR A 63 24.03 -6.83 -5.32
N LEU A 64 24.74 -5.97 -4.56
CA LEU A 64 24.86 -4.55 -4.86
C LEU A 64 25.85 -4.38 -6.02
N GLN A 65 25.38 -3.82 -7.14
CA GLN A 65 26.18 -3.66 -8.37
C GLN A 65 26.04 -2.25 -8.95
N ASP A 66 27.06 -1.86 -9.71
CA ASP A 66 27.00 -0.71 -10.59
C ASP A 66 26.26 -1.08 -11.87
N VAL A 67 25.27 -0.28 -12.22
CA VAL A 67 24.49 -0.41 -13.46
C VAL A 67 24.51 0.89 -14.25
N LYS A 68 24.50 0.80 -15.57
CA LYS A 68 24.55 1.96 -16.46
C LYS A 68 23.14 2.23 -17.01
N LEU A 69 22.61 3.43 -16.72
CA LEU A 69 21.27 3.86 -17.14
C LEU A 69 21.17 3.92 -18.67
N ARG A 70 20.13 3.29 -19.21
CA ARG A 70 19.73 3.38 -20.62
C ARG A 70 19.04 4.71 -20.93
N PRO A 71 18.85 5.07 -22.23
CA PRO A 71 18.10 6.24 -22.61
C PRO A 71 16.71 6.29 -21.98
N VAL A 72 16.35 7.47 -21.47
CA VAL A 72 15.03 7.73 -20.90
C VAL A 72 14.08 8.09 -22.04
N THR A 73 13.09 7.28 -22.29
CA THR A 73 12.20 7.39 -23.46
C THR A 73 10.72 7.35 -23.06
N GLY A 74 9.84 7.77 -23.98
CA GLY A 74 8.40 7.68 -23.81
C GLY A 74 7.91 8.30 -22.50
N ARG A 75 7.25 7.49 -21.68
CA ARG A 75 6.68 7.88 -20.37
C ARG A 75 7.55 7.48 -19.18
N MET A 76 8.82 7.19 -19.41
CA MET A 76 9.76 6.83 -18.34
C MET A 76 10.06 8.03 -17.44
N VAL A 77 10.24 7.76 -16.16
CA VAL A 77 10.62 8.72 -15.12
C VAL A 77 11.78 8.15 -14.32
N VAL A 78 12.84 8.94 -14.15
CA VAL A 78 13.98 8.62 -13.30
C VAL A 78 13.84 9.41 -12.01
N VAL A 79 13.80 8.70 -10.89
CA VAL A 79 13.63 9.28 -9.55
C VAL A 79 14.88 8.98 -8.72
N ARG A 80 15.56 10.00 -8.22
CA ARG A 80 16.62 9.84 -7.23
C ARG A 80 15.98 9.40 -5.92
N THR A 81 16.31 8.20 -5.51
CA THR A 81 15.74 7.56 -4.32
C THR A 81 16.08 8.33 -3.05
N GLU A 82 15.11 8.62 -2.23
CA GLU A 82 15.29 9.17 -0.87
C GLU A 82 15.04 8.11 0.20
N ALA A 83 14.01 7.30 0.03
CA ALA A 83 13.74 6.16 0.91
C ALA A 83 12.89 5.09 0.21
N THR A 84 13.06 3.84 0.63
CA THR A 84 12.22 2.70 0.22
C THR A 84 12.00 1.71 1.36
N ASN A 85 10.82 1.10 1.43
CA ASN A 85 10.50 0.10 2.44
C ASN A 85 11.00 -1.28 2.02
N LEU A 86 11.61 -2.01 2.95
CA LEU A 86 12.04 -3.40 2.77
C LEU A 86 10.85 -4.33 3.04
N CYS A 87 10.03 -4.53 2.02
CA CYS A 87 8.80 -5.30 2.14
C CYS A 87 9.07 -6.81 2.30
N TYR A 88 8.30 -7.47 3.17
CA TYR A 88 8.38 -8.91 3.39
C TYR A 88 8.18 -9.74 2.11
N SER A 89 7.41 -9.23 1.13
CA SER A 89 7.20 -9.89 -0.17
C SER A 89 8.48 -10.13 -0.97
N ASN A 90 9.55 -9.36 -0.73
CA ASN A 90 10.85 -9.54 -1.40
C ASN A 90 11.79 -10.52 -0.68
N VAL A 91 11.48 -10.93 0.55
CA VAL A 91 12.33 -11.81 1.36
C VAL A 91 12.68 -13.10 0.62
N GLY A 92 11.70 -13.70 -0.06
CA GLY A 92 11.88 -14.94 -0.80
C GLY A 92 12.94 -14.84 -1.90
N VAL A 93 12.93 -13.75 -2.66
CA VAL A 93 13.92 -13.52 -3.74
C VAL A 93 15.26 -13.11 -3.16
N VAL A 94 15.29 -12.15 -2.25
CA VAL A 94 16.53 -11.55 -1.74
C VAL A 94 17.32 -12.54 -0.91
N LEU A 95 16.67 -13.32 -0.03
CA LEU A 95 17.32 -14.27 0.87
C LEU A 95 17.29 -15.73 0.36
N GLY A 96 16.61 -16.00 -0.76
CA GLY A 96 16.48 -17.35 -1.32
C GLY A 96 15.60 -18.28 -0.50
N ILE A 97 14.77 -17.73 0.37
CA ILE A 97 13.89 -18.49 1.23
C ILE A 97 12.57 -18.69 0.50
N GLN A 98 12.34 -19.91 0.03
CA GLN A 98 11.08 -20.24 -0.64
C GLN A 98 10.04 -20.67 0.37
N ALA A 99 8.81 -20.14 0.23
CA ALA A 99 7.67 -20.72 0.91
C ALA A 99 7.51 -22.17 0.45
N ALA A 100 7.21 -23.07 1.40
CA ALA A 100 6.82 -24.43 1.02
C ALA A 100 5.66 -24.34 0.01
N PRO A 101 5.68 -25.14 -1.08
CA PRO A 101 4.58 -25.16 -2.02
C PRO A 101 3.29 -25.54 -1.26
N PRO A 102 2.15 -24.90 -1.56
CA PRO A 102 0.88 -25.27 -0.93
C PRO A 102 0.58 -26.73 -1.25
N THR A 103 0.28 -27.51 -0.21
CA THR A 103 -0.18 -28.89 -0.37
C THR A 103 -1.50 -28.88 -1.13
N GLY A 104 -1.55 -29.47 -2.32
CA GLY A 104 -2.76 -29.74 -3.07
C GLY A 104 -3.21 -28.73 -4.12
N ALA A 105 -2.48 -27.64 -4.38
CA ALA A 105 -2.77 -26.72 -5.48
C ALA A 105 -1.71 -26.84 -6.58
N ALA A 106 -2.16 -27.02 -7.85
CA ALA A 106 -1.27 -26.86 -8.98
C ALA A 106 -0.68 -25.44 -8.96
N ALA A 107 0.64 -25.32 -9.03
CA ALA A 107 1.28 -24.03 -9.16
C ALA A 107 0.72 -23.32 -10.41
N PRO A 108 0.29 -22.05 -10.33
CA PRO A 108 -0.14 -21.33 -11.50
C PRO A 108 1.00 -21.33 -12.54
N ALA A 109 0.65 -21.39 -13.84
CA ALA A 109 1.60 -21.49 -14.95
C ALA A 109 2.71 -20.40 -14.96
N ASN A 110 2.57 -19.35 -14.13
CA ASN A 110 3.49 -18.22 -13.98
C ASN A 110 4.32 -18.31 -12.68
N ALA A 111 4.71 -19.50 -12.26
CA ALA A 111 5.45 -19.76 -11.01
C ALA A 111 6.86 -19.13 -10.92
N ALA A 112 7.26 -18.29 -11.88
CA ALA A 112 8.49 -17.49 -11.81
C ALA A 112 8.45 -16.36 -10.78
N ALA A 113 7.33 -16.17 -10.08
CA ALA A 113 7.18 -15.13 -9.07
C ALA A 113 7.15 -15.74 -7.65
N VAL A 114 8.14 -15.44 -6.84
CA VAL A 114 8.16 -15.76 -5.42
C VAL A 114 7.44 -14.65 -4.65
N GLY A 115 6.28 -14.96 -4.04
CA GLY A 115 5.50 -13.95 -3.29
C GLY A 115 4.98 -12.79 -4.14
N GLY A 116 4.78 -12.97 -5.47
CA GLY A 116 4.39 -11.90 -6.39
C GLY A 116 5.57 -11.06 -6.92
N THR A 117 6.80 -11.37 -6.52
CA THR A 117 8.03 -10.71 -6.96
C THR A 117 8.68 -11.53 -8.09
N LEU A 118 9.00 -10.87 -9.21
CA LEU A 118 9.73 -11.51 -10.31
C LEU A 118 11.13 -11.97 -9.86
N VAL A 119 11.55 -13.09 -10.41
CA VAL A 119 12.89 -13.65 -10.17
C VAL A 119 13.74 -13.41 -11.42
N GLY A 120 14.89 -12.79 -11.25
CA GLY A 120 15.88 -12.62 -12.30
C GLY A 120 16.51 -13.96 -12.73
N THR A 121 17.13 -13.95 -13.88
CA THR A 121 17.91 -15.07 -14.44
C THR A 121 19.31 -14.58 -14.82
N ASP A 122 20.17 -15.48 -15.28
CA ASP A 122 21.50 -15.08 -15.75
C ASP A 122 21.46 -14.10 -16.93
N ASN A 123 20.41 -14.21 -17.78
CA ASN A 123 20.23 -13.37 -18.95
C ASN A 123 19.25 -12.19 -18.74
N MET A 124 18.63 -12.09 -17.56
CA MET A 124 17.67 -11.06 -17.20
C MET A 124 17.86 -10.67 -15.74
N ALA A 125 18.58 -9.58 -15.50
CA ALA A 125 18.81 -9.06 -14.16
C ALA A 125 17.68 -8.12 -13.71
N LEU A 126 17.32 -8.15 -12.43
CA LEU A 126 16.24 -7.33 -11.86
C LEU A 126 16.73 -6.48 -10.70
N ILE A 127 16.52 -5.17 -10.77
CA ILE A 127 16.63 -4.29 -9.59
C ILE A 127 15.45 -4.57 -8.68
N GLN A 128 15.71 -4.94 -7.43
CA GLN A 128 14.67 -5.29 -6.46
C GLN A 128 13.99 -4.09 -5.81
N GLY A 129 12.88 -4.32 -5.08
CA GLY A 129 12.05 -3.29 -4.43
C GLY A 129 10.90 -2.81 -5.30
N HIS A 130 9.76 -2.47 -4.65
CA HIS A 130 8.50 -2.16 -5.35
C HIS A 130 7.75 -0.95 -4.76
N GLY A 131 8.48 0.07 -4.37
CA GLY A 131 7.94 1.35 -3.90
C GLY A 131 9.01 2.20 -3.26
N GLY A 132 8.74 3.48 -3.12
CA GLY A 132 9.65 4.41 -2.46
C GLY A 132 9.24 5.85 -2.65
N ILE A 133 10.07 6.74 -2.15
CA ILE A 133 9.97 8.19 -2.38
C ILE A 133 11.28 8.72 -2.95
N GLY A 134 11.21 9.84 -3.63
CA GLY A 134 12.40 10.52 -4.13
C GLY A 134 12.07 11.76 -4.93
N VAL A 135 13.08 12.29 -5.58
CA VAL A 135 13.00 13.50 -6.41
C VAL A 135 13.22 13.14 -7.88
N VAL A 136 12.35 13.61 -8.76
CA VAL A 136 12.45 13.40 -10.20
C VAL A 136 13.73 14.05 -10.73
N GLU A 137 14.60 13.28 -11.38
CA GLU A 137 15.84 13.76 -12.00
C GLU A 137 15.75 13.82 -13.53
N ALA A 138 14.95 12.95 -14.15
CA ALA A 138 14.73 12.97 -15.58
C ALA A 138 13.34 12.44 -15.92
N VAL A 139 12.79 12.93 -17.03
CA VAL A 139 11.51 12.49 -17.60
C VAL A 139 11.64 12.24 -19.09
N GLY A 140 10.96 11.22 -19.58
CA GLY A 140 10.82 10.99 -21.01
C GLY A 140 9.89 12.02 -21.68
N PRO A 141 9.95 12.15 -23.02
CA PRO A 141 9.26 13.23 -23.74
C PRO A 141 7.73 13.16 -23.68
N GLU A 142 7.17 12.03 -23.30
CA GLU A 142 5.71 11.83 -23.22
C GLU A 142 5.15 12.00 -21.80
N VAL A 143 6.02 12.23 -20.79
CA VAL A 143 5.59 12.46 -19.40
C VAL A 143 4.84 13.77 -19.27
N ARG A 144 3.71 13.76 -18.58
CA ARG A 144 2.84 14.92 -18.36
C ARG A 144 2.49 15.17 -16.90
N ARG A 145 2.66 14.15 -16.05
CA ARG A 145 2.20 14.17 -14.65
C ARG A 145 3.17 14.89 -13.71
N VAL A 146 4.46 14.85 -14.03
CA VAL A 146 5.55 15.39 -13.19
C VAL A 146 6.64 16.05 -14.03
N GLN A 147 7.46 16.85 -13.37
CA GLN A 147 8.63 17.50 -13.94
C GLN A 147 9.87 17.24 -13.07
N VAL A 148 11.05 17.55 -13.62
CA VAL A 148 12.32 17.47 -12.87
C VAL A 148 12.26 18.39 -11.64
N GLY A 149 12.68 17.86 -10.49
CA GLY A 149 12.64 18.55 -9.21
C GLY A 149 11.41 18.23 -8.35
N ASP A 150 10.36 17.65 -8.92
CA ASP A 150 9.18 17.21 -8.15
C ASP A 150 9.55 16.11 -7.17
N ARG A 151 9.09 16.23 -5.92
CA ARG A 151 9.14 15.15 -4.95
C ARG A 151 7.97 14.22 -5.15
N VAL A 152 8.21 12.92 -5.18
CA VAL A 152 7.21 11.93 -5.58
C VAL A 152 7.23 10.69 -4.70
N CYS A 153 6.07 10.07 -4.57
CA CYS A 153 5.94 8.67 -4.19
C CYS A 153 5.93 7.82 -5.48
N VAL A 154 6.76 6.79 -5.53
CA VAL A 154 6.68 5.73 -6.52
C VAL A 154 5.86 4.61 -5.91
N SER A 155 4.61 4.51 -6.32
CA SER A 155 3.62 3.60 -5.72
C SER A 155 3.79 2.17 -6.22
N GLY A 156 3.64 1.19 -5.33
CA GLY A 156 3.59 -0.22 -5.71
C GLY A 156 2.39 -0.60 -6.58
N THR A 157 1.43 0.30 -6.72
CA THR A 157 0.22 0.12 -7.53
C THR A 157 0.15 1.24 -8.57
N PRO A 158 0.11 0.92 -9.88
CA PRO A 158 -0.03 1.92 -10.93
C PRO A 158 -1.45 2.46 -11.01
N GLN A 159 -1.58 3.66 -11.56
CA GLN A 159 -2.87 4.25 -11.95
C GLN A 159 -2.75 4.89 -13.33
N CYS A 160 -3.15 4.16 -14.37
CA CYS A 160 -3.09 4.69 -15.75
C CYS A 160 -4.18 5.72 -16.04
N GLY A 161 -5.31 5.71 -15.30
CA GLY A 161 -6.42 6.63 -15.47
C GLY A 161 -7.36 6.31 -16.64
N SER A 162 -7.00 5.39 -17.54
CA SER A 162 -7.74 5.13 -18.79
C SER A 162 -8.30 3.71 -18.95
N CYS A 163 -7.82 2.73 -18.15
CA CYS A 163 -8.30 1.36 -18.26
C CYS A 163 -9.69 1.19 -17.61
N TYR A 164 -10.35 0.07 -17.94
CA TYR A 164 -11.67 -0.29 -17.46
C TYR A 164 -11.82 -0.11 -15.93
N HIS A 165 -10.83 -0.54 -15.17
CA HIS A 165 -10.87 -0.46 -13.70
C HIS A 165 -10.64 0.96 -13.18
N CYS A 166 -9.63 1.68 -13.70
CA CYS A 166 -9.36 3.06 -13.29
C CYS A 166 -10.56 3.98 -13.53
N LEU A 167 -11.25 3.84 -14.68
CA LEU A 167 -12.45 4.62 -15.00
C LEU A 167 -13.63 4.34 -14.06
N ARG A 168 -13.59 3.25 -13.29
CA ARG A 168 -14.59 2.88 -12.26
C ARG A 168 -14.11 3.12 -10.83
N GLY A 169 -13.02 3.88 -10.64
CA GLY A 169 -12.50 4.17 -9.33
C GLY A 169 -11.76 2.99 -8.66
N ARG A 170 -11.45 1.93 -9.42
CA ARG A 170 -10.76 0.73 -8.97
C ARG A 170 -9.32 0.69 -9.49
N ALA A 171 -8.55 1.75 -9.16
CA ALA A 171 -7.12 1.80 -9.52
C ALA A 171 -6.29 0.73 -8.80
N ASP A 172 -6.76 0.24 -7.68
CA ASP A 172 -6.18 -0.90 -6.93
C ASP A 172 -6.03 -2.18 -7.78
N ILE A 173 -6.82 -2.32 -8.83
CA ILE A 173 -6.75 -3.41 -9.80
C ILE A 173 -6.52 -2.88 -11.23
N CYS A 174 -5.72 -1.81 -11.37
CA CYS A 174 -5.33 -1.27 -12.66
C CYS A 174 -4.76 -2.35 -13.57
N GLN A 175 -5.16 -2.38 -14.84
CA GLN A 175 -4.72 -3.41 -15.80
C GLN A 175 -3.19 -3.45 -16.01
N LEU A 176 -2.49 -2.37 -15.70
CA LEU A 176 -1.02 -2.34 -15.73
C LEU A 176 -0.36 -3.20 -14.65
N LEU A 177 -1.06 -3.53 -13.54
CA LEU A 177 -0.55 -4.46 -12.53
C LEU A 177 -0.28 -5.86 -13.07
N GLY A 178 -1.07 -6.31 -14.04
CA GLY A 178 -0.92 -7.63 -14.67
C GLY A 178 0.22 -7.71 -15.67
N ARG A 179 0.89 -6.61 -15.98
CA ARG A 179 1.95 -6.54 -16.99
C ARG A 179 3.37 -6.79 -16.48
N ASN A 180 3.52 -7.30 -15.26
CA ASN A 180 4.82 -7.74 -14.73
C ASN A 180 5.29 -9.09 -15.34
N LEU A 181 4.81 -9.44 -16.52
CA LEU A 181 5.33 -10.58 -17.27
C LEU A 181 6.69 -10.21 -17.86
N ALA A 182 7.60 -11.16 -17.87
CA ALA A 182 8.97 -10.94 -18.38
C ALA A 182 8.96 -10.39 -19.83
N SER A 183 7.95 -10.74 -20.63
CA SER A 183 7.74 -10.25 -21.99
C SER A 183 7.39 -8.77 -22.09
N ASP A 184 6.85 -8.17 -21.03
CA ASP A 184 6.39 -6.78 -21.02
C ASP A 184 7.40 -5.83 -20.37
N LEU A 185 8.50 -6.36 -19.83
CA LEU A 185 9.54 -5.57 -19.20
C LEU A 185 10.42 -4.89 -20.24
N ILE A 186 10.69 -3.62 -20.03
CA ILE A 186 11.65 -2.84 -20.81
C ILE A 186 12.94 -2.68 -19.98
N PRO A 187 14.12 -3.02 -20.53
CA PRO A 187 15.37 -2.86 -19.82
C PRO A 187 15.66 -1.38 -19.57
N VAL A 188 15.99 -1.05 -18.31
CA VAL A 188 16.22 0.31 -17.84
C VAL A 188 17.70 0.65 -17.69
N ALA A 189 18.54 -0.37 -17.57
CA ALA A 189 19.99 -0.23 -17.41
C ALA A 189 20.70 -1.47 -17.98
N ASP A 190 22.03 -1.46 -17.94
CA ASP A 190 22.90 -2.57 -18.29
C ASP A 190 23.93 -2.81 -17.18
N LEU A 191 24.25 -4.07 -16.93
CA LEU A 191 25.43 -4.47 -16.16
C LEU A 191 26.71 -4.26 -16.98
N ARG A 192 27.88 -4.34 -16.34
CA ARG A 192 29.19 -4.22 -16.99
C ARG A 192 29.44 -5.29 -18.07
N ASP A 193 28.83 -6.46 -17.90
CA ASP A 193 28.94 -7.58 -18.86
C ASP A 193 27.92 -7.45 -20.03
N GLY A 194 27.16 -6.35 -20.09
CA GLY A 194 26.14 -6.11 -21.10
C GLY A 194 24.79 -6.78 -20.80
N THR A 195 24.64 -7.49 -19.69
CA THR A 195 23.36 -8.09 -19.30
C THR A 195 22.30 -6.99 -19.08
N PRO A 196 21.13 -7.07 -19.73
CA PRO A 196 20.06 -6.09 -19.52
C PRO A 196 19.47 -6.20 -18.13
N VAL A 197 19.23 -5.03 -17.52
CA VAL A 197 18.68 -4.86 -16.18
C VAL A 197 17.30 -4.23 -16.26
N TYR A 198 16.35 -4.81 -15.54
CA TYR A 198 14.95 -4.39 -15.50
C TYR A 198 14.57 -3.94 -14.09
N SER A 199 13.58 -3.07 -13.98
CA SER A 199 13.00 -2.68 -12.68
C SER A 199 11.95 -3.69 -12.25
N ASN A 200 12.14 -4.34 -11.10
CA ASN A 200 11.12 -5.19 -10.52
C ASN A 200 9.85 -4.35 -10.25
N SER A 201 8.68 -4.91 -10.60
CA SER A 201 7.39 -4.22 -10.50
C SER A 201 7.34 -2.87 -11.24
N HIS A 202 8.19 -2.66 -12.25
CA HIS A 202 8.41 -1.39 -12.94
C HIS A 202 8.93 -0.25 -12.02
N ILE A 203 9.59 -0.57 -10.90
CA ILE A 203 10.03 0.42 -9.90
C ILE A 203 11.51 0.28 -9.59
N GLY A 204 11.95 -0.89 -9.09
CA GLY A 204 13.35 -1.11 -8.72
C GLY A 204 13.80 -0.24 -7.54
N GLY A 205 13.04 -0.24 -6.44
CA GLY A 205 13.24 0.69 -5.31
C GLY A 205 14.55 0.52 -4.54
N LEU A 206 15.22 -0.64 -4.62
CA LEU A 206 16.51 -0.88 -3.92
C LEU A 206 17.70 -0.39 -4.75
N SER A 207 17.70 0.87 -5.12
CA SER A 207 18.72 1.50 -5.96
C SER A 207 18.84 2.99 -5.65
N GLU A 208 19.95 3.60 -6.08
CA GLU A 208 20.12 5.05 -6.02
C GLU A 208 19.16 5.80 -6.96
N LEU A 209 18.75 5.15 -8.05
CA LEU A 209 17.77 5.67 -9.01
C LEU A 209 16.67 4.64 -9.26
N MET A 210 15.44 4.99 -8.94
CA MET A 210 14.26 4.25 -9.39
C MET A 210 13.96 4.67 -10.83
N VAL A 211 13.96 3.72 -11.76
CA VAL A 211 13.56 3.95 -13.16
C VAL A 211 12.19 3.30 -13.36
N THR A 212 11.20 4.14 -13.56
CA THR A 212 9.79 3.76 -13.56
C THR A 212 9.03 4.46 -14.68
N TRP A 213 7.71 4.37 -14.67
CA TRP A 213 6.83 5.02 -15.63
C TRP A 213 5.85 5.95 -14.91
N GLU A 214 5.37 6.94 -15.61
CA GLU A 214 4.48 7.98 -15.09
C GLU A 214 3.27 7.41 -14.32
N GLU A 215 2.77 6.24 -14.71
CA GLU A 215 1.61 5.61 -14.08
C GLU A 215 1.86 5.14 -12.64
N TRP A 216 3.11 4.93 -12.25
CA TRP A 216 3.51 4.58 -10.87
C TRP A 216 3.82 5.81 -10.01
N ILE A 217 3.84 7.00 -10.61
CA ILE A 217 4.24 8.24 -9.93
C ILE A 217 3.02 8.95 -9.33
N VAL A 218 3.15 9.32 -8.06
CA VAL A 218 2.22 10.20 -7.34
C VAL A 218 3.00 11.41 -6.82
N PRO A 219 2.73 12.63 -7.31
CA PRO A 219 3.34 13.84 -6.77
C PRO A 219 2.99 14.00 -5.28
N VAL A 220 3.97 14.37 -4.46
CA VAL A 220 3.76 14.62 -3.03
C VAL A 220 4.40 15.95 -2.62
N VAL A 221 3.60 16.84 -2.06
CA VAL A 221 4.06 18.13 -1.53
C VAL A 221 4.27 17.98 -0.04
N SER A 222 5.50 17.73 0.39
CA SER A 222 5.80 17.49 1.79
C SER A 222 7.23 17.87 2.13
N LYS A 223 7.42 18.47 3.33
CA LYS A 223 8.73 18.71 3.96
C LYS A 223 9.05 17.70 5.06
N ALA A 224 8.24 16.65 5.20
CA ALA A 224 8.48 15.59 6.17
C ALA A 224 9.82 14.89 5.89
N SER A 225 10.40 14.28 6.91
CA SER A 225 11.65 13.54 6.81
C SER A 225 11.52 12.40 5.80
N ASN A 226 12.66 11.94 5.24
CA ASN A 226 12.69 10.80 4.33
C ASN A 226 12.13 9.53 5.01
N VAL A 227 12.35 9.39 6.32
CA VAL A 227 11.82 8.25 7.09
C VAL A 227 10.30 8.33 7.18
N ASP A 228 9.75 9.46 7.61
CA ASP A 228 8.30 9.59 7.80
C ASP A 228 7.55 9.51 6.47
N LEU A 229 8.02 10.26 5.46
CA LEU A 229 7.39 10.24 4.15
C LEU A 229 7.57 8.88 3.46
N GLY A 230 8.76 8.28 3.54
CA GLY A 230 9.04 6.95 3.00
C GLY A 230 8.17 5.88 3.64
N MET A 231 7.87 6.01 4.94
CA MET A 231 7.01 5.07 5.63
C MET A 231 5.54 5.24 5.26
N VAL A 232 4.99 6.47 5.27
CA VAL A 232 3.58 6.70 4.91
C VAL A 232 3.29 6.36 3.45
N CYS A 233 4.25 6.57 2.56
CA CYS A 233 4.17 6.20 1.13
C CYS A 233 4.55 4.74 0.85
N SER A 234 4.95 3.97 1.86
CA SER A 234 5.31 2.56 1.68
C SER A 234 4.11 1.70 1.29
N CYS A 235 4.37 0.60 0.57
CA CYS A 235 3.30 -0.33 0.17
C CYS A 235 2.48 -0.84 1.36
N VAL A 236 3.12 -1.07 2.51
CA VAL A 236 2.45 -1.58 3.72
C VAL A 236 1.55 -0.52 4.37
N SER A 237 2.00 0.74 4.44
CA SER A 237 1.18 1.83 4.99
C SER A 237 0.02 2.18 4.06
N VAL A 238 0.28 2.27 2.76
CA VAL A 238 -0.77 2.51 1.75
C VAL A 238 -1.83 1.42 1.78
N ALA A 239 -1.45 0.15 1.94
CA ALA A 239 -2.40 -0.95 2.01
C ALA A 239 -3.24 -0.92 3.31
N GLY A 240 -2.62 -0.69 4.47
CA GLY A 240 -3.33 -0.62 5.75
C GLY A 240 -4.28 0.57 5.84
N LEU A 241 -3.81 1.76 5.46
CA LEU A 241 -4.65 2.97 5.38
C LEU A 241 -5.72 2.83 4.29
N GLY A 242 -5.38 2.23 3.15
CA GLY A 242 -6.32 1.96 2.06
C GLY A 242 -7.51 1.11 2.52
N ALA A 243 -7.24 0.02 3.22
CA ALA A 243 -8.28 -0.89 3.73
C ALA A 243 -9.26 -0.21 4.70
N THR A 244 -8.85 0.86 5.38
CA THR A 244 -9.64 1.47 6.45
C THR A 244 -10.16 2.88 6.13
N THR A 245 -9.52 3.60 5.20
CA THR A 245 -9.84 5.01 4.95
C THR A 245 -10.10 5.36 3.47
N SER A 246 -9.78 4.46 2.52
CA SER A 246 -9.98 4.73 1.09
C SER A 246 -11.47 4.81 0.69
N GLY A 247 -12.31 4.00 1.30
CA GLY A 247 -13.72 3.88 0.93
C GLY A 247 -13.97 3.10 -0.37
N THR A 248 -12.93 2.54 -0.99
CA THR A 248 -13.05 1.81 -2.27
C THR A 248 -13.63 0.40 -2.08
N LEU A 249 -13.17 -0.34 -1.07
CA LEU A 249 -13.60 -1.71 -0.78
C LEU A 249 -14.69 -1.76 0.30
N ALA A 250 -14.56 -0.93 1.32
CA ALA A 250 -15.54 -0.76 2.38
C ALA A 250 -15.49 0.66 2.93
N THR A 251 -16.61 1.13 3.47
CA THR A 251 -16.68 2.43 4.17
C THR A 251 -16.73 2.18 5.66
N LEU A 252 -15.78 2.75 6.39
CA LEU A 252 -15.76 2.73 7.84
C LEU A 252 -16.53 3.93 8.39
N ALA A 253 -17.59 3.67 9.15
CA ALA A 253 -18.36 4.73 9.82
C ALA A 253 -17.77 4.99 11.23
N PRO A 254 -17.81 6.24 11.73
CA PRO A 254 -17.51 6.52 13.13
C PRO A 254 -18.34 5.66 14.08
N GLY A 255 -17.73 5.15 15.14
CA GLY A 255 -18.35 4.23 16.09
C GLY A 255 -18.30 2.76 15.69
N SER A 256 -17.79 2.41 14.50
CA SER A 256 -17.61 1.02 14.07
C SER A 256 -16.66 0.24 14.96
N ALA A 257 -16.82 -1.11 14.94
CA ALA A 257 -15.85 -2.05 15.48
C ALA A 257 -14.97 -2.61 14.34
N VAL A 258 -13.66 -2.60 14.55
CA VAL A 258 -12.67 -3.09 13.57
C VAL A 258 -11.83 -4.18 14.21
N ALA A 259 -11.62 -5.29 13.50
CA ALA A 259 -10.64 -6.31 13.86
C ALA A 259 -9.52 -6.34 12.81
N VAL A 260 -8.28 -6.36 13.27
CA VAL A 260 -7.09 -6.44 12.41
C VAL A 260 -6.36 -7.73 12.74
N VAL A 261 -6.35 -8.66 11.80
CA VAL A 261 -5.71 -9.96 11.92
C VAL A 261 -4.31 -9.89 11.32
N GLY A 262 -3.29 -9.94 12.17
CA GLY A 262 -1.90 -9.65 11.83
C GLY A 262 -1.53 -8.19 12.09
N CYS A 263 -0.72 -7.95 13.13
CA CYS A 263 -0.21 -6.62 13.50
C CYS A 263 1.23 -6.39 13.02
N GLY A 264 1.55 -6.84 11.80
CA GLY A 264 2.73 -6.40 11.07
C GLY A 264 2.59 -4.94 10.63
N PRO A 265 3.54 -4.37 9.87
CA PRO A 265 3.52 -2.94 9.51
C PRO A 265 2.25 -2.55 8.74
N LEU A 266 1.70 -3.46 7.92
CA LEU A 266 0.42 -3.25 7.24
C LEU A 266 -0.74 -3.20 8.24
N GLY A 267 -0.85 -4.20 9.12
CA GLY A 267 -1.93 -4.25 10.12
C GLY A 267 -1.85 -3.08 11.11
N LEU A 268 -0.65 -2.68 11.55
CA LEU A 268 -0.45 -1.50 12.39
C LEU A 268 -0.88 -0.20 11.70
N SER A 269 -0.70 -0.12 10.38
CA SER A 269 -1.23 0.99 9.58
C SER A 269 -2.76 0.93 9.48
N ALA A 270 -3.36 -0.27 9.38
CA ALA A 270 -4.80 -0.45 9.43
C ALA A 270 -5.39 -0.08 10.80
N VAL A 271 -4.71 -0.41 11.91
CA VAL A 271 -5.12 0.03 13.27
C VAL A 271 -5.14 1.56 13.36
N GLN A 272 -4.10 2.23 12.87
CA GLN A 272 -4.08 3.70 12.84
C GLN A 272 -5.18 4.27 11.93
N GLY A 273 -5.38 3.68 10.76
CA GLY A 273 -6.44 4.09 9.84
C GLY A 273 -7.84 3.90 10.42
N ALA A 274 -8.08 2.80 11.16
CA ALA A 274 -9.34 2.57 11.88
C ALA A 274 -9.58 3.65 12.96
N ARG A 275 -8.55 4.01 13.72
CA ARG A 275 -8.61 5.11 14.69
C ARG A 275 -8.89 6.45 14.02
N ILE A 276 -8.24 6.74 12.89
CA ILE A 276 -8.45 7.98 12.11
C ILE A 276 -9.88 8.02 11.55
N GLY A 277 -10.43 6.89 11.12
CA GLY A 277 -11.79 6.73 10.63
C GLY A 277 -12.86 6.79 11.75
N GLY A 278 -12.45 6.88 13.02
CA GLY A 278 -13.37 7.03 14.14
C GLY A 278 -13.96 5.73 14.68
N ALA A 279 -13.29 4.59 14.45
CA ALA A 279 -13.70 3.32 15.07
C ALA A 279 -13.69 3.42 16.61
N SER A 280 -14.73 2.91 17.26
CA SER A 280 -14.85 2.92 18.71
C SER A 280 -14.20 1.70 19.37
N ILE A 281 -14.13 0.58 18.65
CA ILE A 281 -13.49 -0.66 19.07
C ILE A 281 -12.50 -1.07 17.98
N ILE A 282 -11.24 -1.24 18.36
CA ILE A 282 -10.18 -1.67 17.45
C ILE A 282 -9.43 -2.82 18.11
N ILE A 283 -9.53 -4.01 17.53
CA ILE A 283 -8.94 -5.23 18.06
C ILE A 283 -7.76 -5.65 17.19
N GLY A 284 -6.54 -5.59 17.74
CA GLY A 284 -5.34 -6.10 17.10
C GLY A 284 -5.09 -7.57 17.47
N ILE A 285 -4.88 -8.44 16.49
CA ILE A 285 -4.67 -9.88 16.69
C ILE A 285 -3.32 -10.26 16.10
N ASP A 286 -2.38 -10.71 16.94
CA ASP A 286 -1.04 -11.15 16.48
C ASP A 286 -0.42 -12.09 17.52
N PRO A 287 0.29 -13.16 17.11
CA PRO A 287 0.99 -14.03 18.06
C PRO A 287 2.17 -13.31 18.74
N ILE A 288 2.80 -12.33 18.08
CA ILE A 288 4.01 -11.67 18.57
C ILE A 288 3.65 -10.56 19.56
N LYS A 289 4.08 -10.72 20.80
CA LYS A 289 3.77 -9.78 21.89
C LYS A 289 4.17 -8.34 21.58
N THR A 290 5.38 -8.13 21.06
CA THR A 290 5.87 -6.77 20.76
C THR A 290 5.02 -6.06 19.72
N ARG A 291 4.43 -6.78 18.77
CA ARG A 291 3.49 -6.23 17.77
C ARG A 291 2.16 -5.85 18.40
N ARG A 292 1.64 -6.69 19.33
CA ARG A 292 0.44 -6.35 20.11
C ARG A 292 0.67 -5.09 20.96
N ASP A 293 1.85 -4.96 21.58
CA ASP A 293 2.21 -3.77 22.37
C ASP A 293 2.25 -2.50 21.50
N VAL A 294 2.76 -2.60 20.27
CA VAL A 294 2.74 -1.47 19.32
C VAL A 294 1.31 -1.20 18.84
N ALA A 295 0.49 -2.22 18.59
CA ALA A 295 -0.91 -2.03 18.21
C ALA A 295 -1.68 -1.20 19.24
N MET A 296 -1.48 -1.44 20.54
CA MET A 296 -2.04 -0.59 21.60
C MET A 296 -1.55 0.84 21.51
N LYS A 297 -0.25 1.06 21.32
CA LYS A 297 0.34 2.41 21.21
C LYS A 297 -0.19 3.21 20.02
N VAL A 298 -0.49 2.56 18.90
CA VAL A 298 -0.98 3.23 17.70
C VAL A 298 -2.51 3.35 17.65
N GLY A 299 -3.23 2.80 18.64
CA GLY A 299 -4.66 3.07 18.81
C GLY A 299 -5.59 1.87 18.84
N ALA A 300 -5.08 0.64 18.96
CA ALA A 300 -5.94 -0.50 19.28
C ALA A 300 -6.54 -0.31 20.70
N THR A 301 -7.80 -0.66 20.85
CA THR A 301 -8.49 -0.65 22.15
C THR A 301 -8.31 -1.98 22.89
N HIS A 302 -8.10 -3.05 22.13
CA HIS A 302 -7.88 -4.40 22.62
C HIS A 302 -6.83 -5.11 21.77
N VAL A 303 -6.13 -6.06 22.36
CA VAL A 303 -5.23 -6.95 21.63
C VAL A 303 -5.47 -8.39 22.06
N LEU A 304 -5.37 -9.33 21.13
CA LEU A 304 -5.58 -10.76 21.37
C LEU A 304 -4.38 -11.55 20.85
N ASP A 305 -4.00 -12.58 21.59
CA ASP A 305 -3.02 -13.58 21.18
C ASP A 305 -3.76 -14.83 20.64
N PRO A 306 -3.65 -15.14 19.34
CA PRO A 306 -4.34 -16.28 18.76
C PRO A 306 -3.89 -17.62 19.38
N ASN A 307 -2.68 -17.71 19.94
CA ASN A 307 -2.21 -18.90 20.64
C ASN A 307 -2.87 -19.09 22.00
N VAL A 308 -3.20 -17.99 22.69
CA VAL A 308 -3.86 -18.00 24.01
C VAL A 308 -5.36 -18.22 23.84
N GLU A 309 -5.97 -17.53 22.89
CA GLU A 309 -7.42 -17.61 22.66
C GLU A 309 -7.82 -18.96 21.98
N GLY A 310 -6.96 -19.54 21.15
CA GLY A 310 -7.21 -20.80 20.46
C GLY A 310 -8.55 -20.80 19.73
N ASP A 311 -9.35 -21.85 19.94
CA ASP A 311 -10.65 -22.01 19.30
C ASP A 311 -11.70 -20.96 19.73
N LYS A 312 -11.45 -20.25 20.85
CA LYS A 312 -12.34 -19.21 21.38
C LYS A 312 -12.08 -17.83 20.77
N LEU A 313 -11.07 -17.69 19.90
CA LEU A 313 -10.68 -16.39 19.34
C LEU A 313 -11.86 -15.65 18.68
N ILE A 314 -12.66 -16.34 17.89
CA ILE A 314 -13.84 -15.76 17.21
C ILE A 314 -14.89 -15.32 18.22
N GLU A 315 -15.19 -16.17 19.21
CA GLU A 315 -16.12 -15.85 20.29
C GLU A 315 -15.64 -14.62 21.08
N ARG A 316 -14.34 -14.54 21.36
CA ARG A 316 -13.74 -13.41 22.07
C ARG A 316 -13.90 -12.09 21.30
N VAL A 317 -13.64 -12.09 20.01
CA VAL A 317 -13.86 -10.91 19.15
C VAL A 317 -15.34 -10.51 19.17
N ARG A 318 -16.26 -11.47 19.03
CA ARG A 318 -17.70 -11.21 19.09
C ARG A 318 -18.13 -10.65 20.45
N ALA A 319 -17.63 -11.18 21.54
CA ALA A 319 -17.93 -10.67 22.89
C ALA A 319 -17.46 -9.24 23.10
N LEU A 320 -16.25 -8.89 22.64
CA LEU A 320 -15.68 -7.54 22.73
C LEU A 320 -16.47 -6.53 21.88
N THR A 321 -17.10 -6.97 20.79
CA THR A 321 -17.84 -6.09 19.86
C THR A 321 -19.34 -6.08 20.13
N ALA A 322 -19.83 -6.89 21.05
CA ALA A 322 -21.26 -6.96 21.43
C ALA A 322 -21.78 -5.71 22.16
N GLY A 323 -20.92 -4.79 22.54
CA GLY A 323 -21.08 -3.55 23.31
C GLY A 323 -22.43 -2.82 23.33
N PRO A 324 -22.59 -1.71 24.09
CA PRO A 324 -23.89 -1.27 24.61
C PRO A 324 -24.86 -0.68 23.58
N THR A 325 -24.46 -0.61 22.30
CA THR A 325 -25.26 0.07 21.27
C THR A 325 -25.92 -0.93 20.33
N ASN A 326 -27.16 -1.34 20.59
CA ASN A 326 -28.08 -1.98 19.62
C ASN A 326 -27.51 -3.11 18.72
N ARG A 327 -26.27 -3.55 18.94
CA ARG A 327 -25.65 -4.67 18.23
C ARG A 327 -26.26 -5.99 18.64
N THR A 328 -26.78 -6.05 19.88
CA THR A 328 -27.60 -7.12 20.40
C THR A 328 -28.98 -6.56 20.66
N TRP A 329 -30.01 -7.33 20.33
CA TRP A 329 -31.41 -6.94 20.56
C TRP A 329 -31.64 -6.59 22.03
N ALA A 330 -32.14 -5.39 22.33
CA ALA A 330 -32.39 -4.91 23.70
C ALA A 330 -33.43 -5.78 24.51
N GLY A 331 -34.11 -6.72 23.88
CA GLY A 331 -35.00 -7.71 24.52
C GLY A 331 -34.25 -8.86 25.24
N GLY A 332 -32.94 -8.78 25.36
CA GLY A 332 -32.18 -9.61 26.31
C GLY A 332 -31.93 -11.06 25.92
N ARG A 333 -32.22 -11.47 24.71
CA ARG A 333 -31.82 -12.76 24.18
C ARG A 333 -31.15 -12.63 22.84
N ASP A 334 -29.85 -12.26 22.87
CA ASP A 334 -29.02 -12.56 21.73
C ASP A 334 -28.93 -14.10 21.64
N SER A 335 -29.72 -14.66 20.74
CA SER A 335 -29.71 -16.09 20.46
C SER A 335 -28.40 -16.56 19.81
N GLY A 336 -27.35 -15.71 19.78
CA GLY A 336 -26.13 -15.99 19.02
C GLY A 336 -26.42 -16.16 17.53
N GLY A 337 -27.59 -15.70 17.11
CA GLY A 337 -28.12 -15.93 15.78
C GLY A 337 -27.27 -15.28 14.70
N ARG A 338 -27.33 -15.84 13.52
CA ARG A 338 -26.55 -15.47 12.30
C ARG A 338 -26.80 -14.05 11.79
N ARG A 339 -27.69 -13.29 12.42
CA ARG A 339 -28.00 -11.86 12.17
C ARG A 339 -27.64 -11.00 13.37
N SER A 340 -26.86 -11.53 14.32
CA SER A 340 -26.36 -10.75 15.45
C SER A 340 -25.45 -9.63 14.95
N GLY A 341 -25.61 -8.45 15.51
CA GLY A 341 -24.67 -7.35 15.32
C GLY A 341 -23.33 -7.55 16.07
N ALA A 342 -23.19 -8.61 16.87
CA ALA A 342 -21.92 -8.96 17.47
C ALA A 342 -20.93 -9.44 16.38
N GLY A 343 -19.72 -8.91 16.42
CA GLY A 343 -18.69 -9.08 15.41
C GLY A 343 -18.17 -7.73 14.94
N ALA A 344 -17.09 -7.72 14.18
CA ALA A 344 -16.51 -6.50 13.63
C ALA A 344 -17.30 -6.04 12.39
N ASP A 345 -17.54 -4.72 12.26
CA ASP A 345 -18.10 -4.12 11.06
C ASP A 345 -17.12 -4.19 9.90
N LEU A 346 -15.81 -4.10 10.22
CA LEU A 346 -14.72 -4.28 9.27
C LEU A 346 -13.68 -5.21 9.88
N VAL A 347 -13.28 -6.23 9.13
CA VAL A 347 -12.13 -7.06 9.44
C VAL A 347 -11.06 -6.86 8.37
N VAL A 348 -9.86 -6.48 8.79
CA VAL A 348 -8.69 -6.39 7.90
C VAL A 348 -7.81 -7.60 8.15
N GLU A 349 -7.75 -8.51 7.19
CA GLU A 349 -6.82 -9.64 7.24
C GLU A 349 -5.48 -9.21 6.61
N ALA A 350 -4.42 -9.23 7.42
CA ALA A 350 -3.08 -8.74 7.11
C ALA A 350 -1.98 -9.73 7.56
N ALA A 351 -2.33 -10.95 7.95
CA ALA A 351 -1.37 -11.95 8.39
C ALA A 351 -0.58 -12.54 7.22
N GLY A 352 -1.28 -12.99 6.18
CA GLY A 352 -0.66 -13.64 5.03
C GLY A 352 0.07 -14.95 5.37
N ALA A 353 0.72 -15.56 4.37
CA ALA A 353 1.53 -16.74 4.55
C ALA A 353 2.95 -16.40 5.06
N GLU A 354 3.50 -17.27 5.89
CA GLU A 354 4.86 -17.17 6.37
C GLU A 354 5.84 -17.84 5.40
N PHE A 355 6.74 -17.07 4.79
CA PHE A 355 7.87 -17.63 4.03
C PHE A 355 8.98 -18.12 4.97
N VAL A 356 9.12 -17.46 6.13
CA VAL A 356 10.13 -17.74 7.16
C VAL A 356 9.45 -17.75 8.51
N ARG A 357 9.74 -18.77 9.31
CA ARG A 357 9.28 -18.81 10.69
C ARG A 357 9.90 -17.67 11.51
N PRO A 358 9.12 -16.96 12.30
CA PRO A 358 9.64 -15.94 13.21
C PRO A 358 10.68 -16.53 14.19
N LYS A 359 11.66 -15.74 14.57
CA LYS A 359 12.53 -16.03 15.72
C LYS A 359 11.88 -15.68 17.07
N LEU A 360 10.72 -15.05 17.01
CA LEU A 360 9.84 -14.71 18.15
C LEU A 360 8.68 -15.71 18.24
N GLU A 361 7.58 -15.30 18.85
CA GLU A 361 6.39 -16.14 18.95
C GLU A 361 5.82 -16.50 17.57
N GLN A 362 5.46 -17.74 17.40
CA GLN A 362 4.95 -18.27 16.13
C GLN A 362 3.43 -18.34 16.17
N GLY A 363 2.78 -18.04 15.04
CA GLY A 363 1.34 -18.21 14.89
C GLY A 363 0.93 -19.68 14.75
N PRO A 364 -0.36 -19.98 14.96
CA PRO A 364 -0.89 -21.35 14.91
C PRO A 364 -0.85 -21.93 13.48
N ASP A 365 -0.91 -21.07 12.45
CA ASP A 365 -0.92 -21.50 11.05
C ASP A 365 0.02 -20.67 10.18
N PRO A 366 1.12 -21.25 9.70
CA PRO A 366 2.07 -20.57 8.81
C PRO A 366 1.53 -20.39 7.37
N SER A 367 0.49 -21.10 6.97
CA SER A 367 -0.08 -21.00 5.63
C SER A 367 -0.87 -19.71 5.41
N GLY A 368 -1.35 -19.08 6.50
CA GLY A 368 -2.24 -17.93 6.48
C GLY A 368 -3.70 -18.27 6.14
N ILE A 369 -4.02 -19.54 5.91
CA ILE A 369 -5.38 -19.98 5.57
C ILE A 369 -6.31 -19.82 6.77
N LEU A 370 -5.90 -20.30 7.94
CA LEU A 370 -6.71 -20.22 9.17
C LEU A 370 -7.01 -18.76 9.57
N PRO A 371 -6.04 -17.82 9.61
CA PRO A 371 -6.34 -16.41 9.88
C PRO A 371 -7.37 -15.82 8.92
N MET A 372 -7.30 -16.16 7.64
CA MET A 372 -8.24 -15.65 6.62
C MET A 372 -9.65 -16.23 6.82
N GLN A 373 -9.79 -17.53 7.16
CA GLN A 373 -11.06 -18.15 7.47
C GLN A 373 -11.67 -17.58 8.76
N GLN A 374 -10.85 -17.35 9.78
CA GLN A 374 -11.26 -16.76 11.05
C GLN A 374 -11.70 -15.30 10.86
N ALA A 375 -11.00 -14.52 10.01
CA ALA A 375 -11.35 -13.14 9.69
C ALA A 375 -12.81 -13.06 9.19
N TYR A 376 -13.20 -13.96 8.29
CA TYR A 376 -14.58 -14.02 7.81
C TYR A 376 -15.60 -14.28 8.92
N GLN A 377 -15.26 -15.17 9.86
CA GLN A 377 -16.16 -15.55 10.97
C GLN A 377 -16.22 -14.47 12.07
N MET A 378 -15.23 -13.59 12.15
CA MET A 378 -15.20 -12.46 13.10
C MET A 378 -16.11 -11.31 12.67
N ALA A 379 -16.50 -11.23 11.40
CA ALA A 379 -17.35 -10.18 10.91
C ALA A 379 -18.76 -10.26 11.49
N SER A 380 -19.40 -9.11 11.74
CA SER A 380 -20.81 -9.00 12.07
C SER A 380 -21.69 -9.34 10.87
N ALA A 381 -22.97 -9.55 11.07
CA ALA A 381 -23.93 -9.59 9.97
C ALA A 381 -23.86 -8.25 9.19
N GLY A 382 -23.75 -8.32 7.86
CA GLY A 382 -23.56 -7.15 7.00
C GLY A 382 -22.16 -6.52 7.05
N GLY A 383 -21.22 -7.09 7.80
CA GLY A 383 -19.87 -6.61 7.91
C GLY A 383 -19.02 -6.89 6.67
N HIS A 384 -17.86 -6.26 6.63
CA HIS A 384 -16.90 -6.41 5.53
C HIS A 384 -15.61 -7.08 5.98
N VAL A 385 -15.06 -7.95 5.14
CA VAL A 385 -13.72 -8.50 5.29
C VAL A 385 -12.86 -8.03 4.14
N ILE A 386 -11.75 -7.37 4.43
CA ILE A 386 -10.77 -6.96 3.43
C ILE A 386 -9.50 -7.79 3.65
N THR A 387 -9.17 -8.62 2.66
CA THR A 387 -7.92 -9.38 2.67
C THR A 387 -6.83 -8.61 1.95
N THR A 388 -5.74 -8.38 2.66
CA THR A 388 -4.50 -7.78 2.17
C THR A 388 -3.31 -8.71 2.33
N GLY A 389 -3.43 -9.74 3.15
CA GLY A 389 -2.45 -10.80 3.33
C GLY A 389 -2.32 -11.66 2.07
N LEU A 390 -1.07 -11.97 1.68
CA LEU A 390 -0.81 -12.85 0.55
C LEU A 390 -0.81 -14.29 1.01
N VAL A 391 -1.84 -15.06 0.62
CA VAL A 391 -2.01 -16.48 0.95
C VAL A 391 -2.03 -17.29 -0.34
N ARG A 392 -1.48 -18.49 -0.27
CA ARG A 392 -1.55 -19.48 -1.35
C ARG A 392 -2.34 -20.69 -0.87
N GLY A 393 -3.37 -21.07 -1.60
CA GLY A 393 -4.21 -22.21 -1.25
C GLY A 393 -5.70 -21.87 -1.37
N THR A 394 -6.52 -22.75 -0.82
CA THR A 394 -7.98 -22.63 -0.87
C THR A 394 -8.50 -22.37 0.54
N ILE A 395 -9.38 -21.39 0.67
CA ILE A 395 -10.14 -21.17 1.91
C ILE A 395 -11.51 -21.83 1.79
N THR A 396 -12.01 -22.36 2.92
CA THR A 396 -13.37 -22.88 3.03
C THR A 396 -14.18 -21.92 3.87
N LEU A 397 -15.28 -21.43 3.33
CA LEU A 397 -16.16 -20.50 4.02
C LEU A 397 -17.55 -21.12 4.21
N PRO A 398 -18.22 -20.85 5.35
CA PRO A 398 -19.56 -21.36 5.61
C PRO A 398 -20.59 -20.79 4.63
N ALA A 399 -21.03 -21.56 3.64
CA ALA A 399 -21.92 -21.10 2.57
C ALA A 399 -23.20 -20.43 3.09
N PHE A 400 -23.75 -20.92 4.19
CA PHE A 400 -24.96 -20.35 4.80
C PHE A 400 -24.73 -18.91 5.34
N LEU A 401 -23.55 -18.60 5.87
CA LEU A 401 -23.23 -17.24 6.33
C LEU A 401 -23.16 -16.25 5.17
N PHE A 402 -22.71 -16.70 4.00
CA PHE A 402 -22.73 -15.89 2.78
C PHE A 402 -24.17 -15.49 2.41
N ALA A 403 -25.09 -16.48 2.40
CA ALA A 403 -26.46 -16.23 1.96
C ALA A 403 -27.28 -15.41 2.97
N ILE A 404 -27.10 -15.65 4.26
CA ILE A 404 -27.95 -15.08 5.32
C ILE A 404 -27.26 -13.99 6.13
N GLY A 405 -25.94 -14.11 6.35
CA GLY A 405 -25.16 -13.15 7.12
C GLY A 405 -24.87 -11.85 6.38
N GLY A 406 -24.94 -11.84 5.07
CA GLY A 406 -24.66 -10.66 4.26
C GLY A 406 -23.24 -10.13 4.37
N VAL A 407 -22.28 -10.97 4.80
CA VAL A 407 -20.87 -10.58 4.94
C VAL A 407 -20.25 -10.42 3.55
N THR A 408 -19.64 -9.27 3.30
CA THR A 408 -18.91 -9.01 2.08
C THR A 408 -17.42 -9.33 2.27
N HIS A 409 -16.83 -10.11 1.36
CA HIS A 409 -15.39 -10.36 1.32
C HIS A 409 -14.80 -9.74 0.07
N SER A 410 -13.84 -8.87 0.26
CA SER A 410 -13.17 -8.14 -0.81
C SER A 410 -11.66 -8.26 -0.70
N GLY A 411 -11.00 -8.24 -1.85
CA GLY A 411 -9.56 -8.10 -1.95
C GLY A 411 -9.22 -7.01 -2.97
N GLY A 412 -8.07 -6.40 -2.80
CA GLY A 412 -7.56 -5.41 -3.74
C GLY A 412 -6.12 -5.05 -3.38
N GLN A 413 -5.35 -4.74 -4.40
CA GLN A 413 -3.98 -4.30 -4.19
C GLN A 413 -3.98 -3.04 -3.34
N ALA A 414 -2.96 -2.85 -2.52
CA ALA A 414 -2.85 -1.70 -1.64
C ALA A 414 -4.11 -1.42 -0.78
N GLY A 415 -4.84 -2.49 -0.36
CA GLY A 415 -6.05 -2.36 0.44
C GLY A 415 -7.19 -1.59 -0.24
N GLY A 416 -7.22 -1.56 -1.56
CA GLY A 416 -8.20 -0.79 -2.33
C GLY A 416 -7.85 0.71 -2.46
N ALA A 417 -6.64 1.13 -2.09
CA ALA A 417 -6.23 2.52 -2.28
C ALA A 417 -6.19 2.91 -3.75
N ASN A 418 -6.68 4.11 -4.03
CA ASN A 418 -6.51 4.77 -5.30
C ASN A 418 -5.29 5.71 -5.17
N PRO A 419 -4.11 5.38 -5.73
CA PRO A 419 -2.86 6.06 -5.42
C PRO A 419 -2.92 7.58 -5.57
N MET A 420 -3.44 8.09 -6.69
CA MET A 420 -3.49 9.52 -6.99
C MET A 420 -4.44 10.29 -6.07
N ARG A 421 -5.46 9.63 -5.53
CA ARG A 421 -6.41 10.23 -4.59
C ARG A 421 -5.93 10.09 -3.14
N ASP A 422 -5.46 8.88 -2.79
CA ASP A 422 -5.34 8.49 -1.38
C ASP A 422 -3.93 8.77 -0.81
N ILE A 423 -2.85 8.60 -1.59
CA ILE A 423 -1.49 8.88 -1.09
C ILE A 423 -1.35 10.34 -0.64
N PRO A 424 -1.79 11.37 -1.39
CA PRO A 424 -1.77 12.74 -0.88
C PRO A 424 -2.56 12.90 0.42
N ARG A 425 -3.72 12.25 0.56
CA ARG A 425 -4.52 12.27 1.81
C ARG A 425 -3.78 11.62 2.98
N PHE A 426 -3.03 10.53 2.73
CA PHE A 426 -2.22 9.89 3.77
C PHE A 426 -1.05 10.78 4.21
N VAL A 427 -0.46 11.53 3.28
CA VAL A 427 0.55 12.54 3.60
C VAL A 427 -0.06 13.67 4.45
N GLU A 428 -1.29 14.10 4.19
CA GLU A 428 -2.00 15.05 5.05
C GLU A 428 -2.29 14.48 6.45
N MET A 429 -2.59 13.18 6.57
CA MET A 429 -2.72 12.53 7.88
C MET A 429 -1.40 12.54 8.67
N LEU A 430 -0.25 12.41 7.98
CA LEU A 430 1.07 12.58 8.57
C LEU A 430 1.28 14.03 9.06
N HIS A 431 1.01 15.03 8.21
CA HIS A 431 1.14 16.45 8.56
C HIS A 431 0.25 16.84 9.76
N ALA A 432 -0.95 16.28 9.79
CA ALA A 432 -1.90 16.47 10.90
C ALA A 432 -1.53 15.67 12.16
N ARG A 433 -0.42 14.94 12.18
CA ARG A 433 0.04 14.05 13.27
C ARG A 433 -1.01 13.01 13.68
N ARG A 434 -1.86 12.60 12.74
CA ARG A 434 -2.85 11.53 12.94
C ARG A 434 -2.29 10.15 12.63
N TYR A 435 -1.30 10.07 11.74
CA TYR A 435 -0.55 8.87 11.43
C TYR A 435 0.86 9.00 11.95
N ASP A 436 1.32 7.99 12.70
CA ASP A 436 2.67 7.93 13.29
C ASP A 436 3.48 6.83 12.59
N PRO A 437 4.35 7.19 11.64
CA PRO A 437 5.19 6.23 10.92
C PRO A 437 6.39 5.75 11.76
N ALA A 438 6.84 6.53 12.74
CA ALA A 438 8.06 6.25 13.51
C ALA A 438 7.94 4.95 14.33
N LEU A 439 6.72 4.63 14.80
CA LEU A 439 6.46 3.37 15.52
C LEU A 439 6.51 2.13 14.62
N LEU A 440 6.50 2.30 13.29
CA LEU A 440 6.55 1.22 12.32
C LEU A 440 7.97 1.05 11.75
N ALA A 441 8.65 2.13 11.40
CA ALA A 441 10.01 2.11 10.86
C ALA A 441 11.03 1.85 11.97
N THR A 442 11.02 0.66 12.55
CA THR A 442 11.86 0.32 13.71
C THR A 442 13.32 0.02 13.34
N ARG A 443 13.61 -0.07 12.07
CA ARG A 443 14.96 -0.24 11.51
C ARG A 443 15.16 0.70 10.32
N VAL A 444 16.19 1.54 10.36
CA VAL A 444 16.59 2.41 9.25
C VAL A 444 18.02 2.05 8.87
N VAL A 445 18.26 1.85 7.57
CA VAL A 445 19.56 1.42 7.04
C VAL A 445 19.94 2.18 5.78
N GLY A 446 21.23 2.22 5.48
CA GLY A 446 21.72 2.69 4.18
C GLY A 446 21.66 1.61 3.11
N LEU A 447 21.90 2.00 1.85
CA LEU A 447 21.86 1.08 0.70
C LEU A 447 22.76 -0.16 0.86
N ARG A 448 23.88 -0.07 1.58
CA ARG A 448 24.84 -1.20 1.75
C ARG A 448 24.34 -2.26 2.73
N ASP A 449 23.47 -1.89 3.67
CA ASP A 449 23.06 -2.75 4.80
C ASP A 449 21.71 -3.45 4.57
N VAL A 450 21.21 -3.41 3.34
CA VAL A 450 19.89 -3.93 2.97
C VAL A 450 19.71 -5.41 3.26
N LEU A 451 20.74 -6.26 3.03
CA LEU A 451 20.62 -7.71 3.26
C LEU A 451 20.40 -8.03 4.73
N GLY A 452 21.19 -7.43 5.65
CA GLY A 452 21.02 -7.65 7.09
C GLY A 452 19.64 -7.18 7.59
N ALA A 453 19.15 -6.05 7.06
CA ALA A 453 17.81 -5.57 7.38
C ALA A 453 16.70 -6.48 6.84
N TYR A 454 16.89 -7.12 5.67
CA TYR A 454 15.95 -8.14 5.18
C TYR A 454 15.91 -9.39 6.06
N GLU A 455 17.04 -9.80 6.66
CA GLU A 455 17.05 -10.89 7.65
C GLU A 455 16.21 -10.54 8.88
N GLU A 456 16.34 -9.30 9.40
CA GLU A 456 15.52 -8.82 10.53
C GLU A 456 14.03 -8.81 10.17
N VAL A 457 13.67 -8.36 8.97
CA VAL A 457 12.29 -8.40 8.45
C VAL A 457 11.80 -9.83 8.29
N ALA A 458 12.61 -10.72 7.74
CA ALA A 458 12.28 -12.13 7.51
C ALA A 458 11.97 -12.86 8.82
N TYR A 459 12.81 -12.69 9.83
CA TYR A 459 12.67 -13.33 11.14
C TYR A 459 11.76 -12.54 12.11
N ARG A 460 11.17 -11.43 11.64
CA ARG A 460 10.24 -10.56 12.40
C ARG A 460 10.83 -9.98 13.70
N THR A 461 12.15 -9.84 13.78
CA THR A 461 12.85 -9.19 14.91
C THR A 461 12.72 -7.65 14.85
N THR A 462 12.21 -7.11 13.76
CA THR A 462 11.81 -5.71 13.58
C THR A 462 10.34 -5.64 13.09
N ILE A 463 9.67 -4.51 13.29
CA ILE A 463 8.33 -4.28 12.71
C ILE A 463 8.47 -4.19 11.19
N THR A 464 9.25 -3.23 10.72
CA THR A 464 9.72 -3.16 9.33
C THR A 464 11.01 -2.37 9.25
N ALA A 465 11.69 -2.48 8.11
CA ALA A 465 12.91 -1.75 7.81
C ALA A 465 12.71 -0.77 6.65
N LEU A 466 13.40 0.36 6.71
CA LEU A 466 13.41 1.37 5.67
C LEU A 466 14.86 1.62 5.23
N MET A 467 15.12 1.54 3.94
CA MET A 467 16.37 2.01 3.35
C MET A 467 16.25 3.52 3.10
N VAL A 468 17.25 4.29 3.52
CA VAL A 468 17.36 5.75 3.30
C VAL A 468 18.68 6.04 2.63
N MET A 469 18.67 6.98 1.66
CA MET A 469 19.85 7.47 0.95
C MET A 469 20.48 8.68 1.63
#